data_8973d9385df2d5ef96c38719148b6608
#
_entry.id   8973d9385df2d5ef96c38719148b6608
#
_cell.length_a   1.000
_cell.length_b   1.000
_cell.length_c   1.000
_cell.angle_alpha   90.00
_cell.angle_beta   90.00
_cell.angle_gamma   90.00
#
_symmetry.space_group_name_H-M   'P 1'
#
loop_
_entity.id
_entity.type
_entity.pdbx_description
1 polymer ?
#
loop_
_entity_poly.entity_id
_entity_poly.type
_entity_poly.pdbx_seq_one_letter_code
_entity_poly.pdbx_strand_id
1 'polypeptide(L)'
;FQHHNMIHKFKTRPFSTVEEMDEALIDNWNSVVKPGDKVYHLGDVTFGNKENYIENIHKKLNGKKRLIVGNHDDVKFLAPYFEKVSLWRMFSDWGLLLTHVPVHPSTLGESRFTGNQMINVHGHIHSNPSPEGPYKCVCVEQINYTPINIEELRQEW
;
A
#
# COMPACT_ATOMS: atom_id res chain seq x y z
N PHE A 1 2.56 -7.29 -5.96
CA PHE A 1 2.91 -7.77 -7.32
C PHE A 1 3.26 -9.25 -7.31
N GLN A 2 3.21 -9.90 -8.49
CA GLN A 2 3.58 -11.30 -8.72
C GLN A 2 2.87 -12.31 -7.79
N HIS A 3 1.66 -12.01 -7.34
CA HIS A 3 0.97 -12.82 -6.33
C HIS A 3 0.12 -13.93 -6.96
N HIS A 4 0.76 -15.01 -7.39
CA HIS A 4 0.14 -16.17 -8.04
C HIS A 4 -1.06 -16.75 -7.27
N ASN A 5 -0.95 -16.88 -5.95
CA ASN A 5 -1.98 -17.48 -5.14
C ASN A 5 -3.30 -16.70 -5.14
N MET A 6 -3.27 -15.38 -5.30
CA MET A 6 -4.49 -14.57 -5.34
C MET A 6 -5.31 -14.81 -6.61
N ILE A 7 -4.67 -15.27 -7.67
CA ILE A 7 -5.33 -15.61 -8.93
C ILE A 7 -5.70 -17.11 -8.96
N HIS A 8 -4.73 -17.98 -8.72
CA HIS A 8 -4.89 -19.42 -8.97
C HIS A 8 -5.46 -20.19 -7.79
N LYS A 9 -5.11 -19.84 -6.55
CA LYS A 9 -5.55 -20.54 -5.34
C LYS A 9 -6.79 -19.91 -4.73
N PHE A 10 -6.74 -18.61 -4.43
CA PHE A 10 -7.84 -17.91 -3.75
C PHE A 10 -8.86 -17.34 -4.71
N LYS A 11 -8.49 -17.07 -5.98
CA LYS A 11 -9.36 -16.54 -7.04
C LYS A 11 -10.09 -15.26 -6.62
N THR A 12 -9.41 -14.40 -5.86
CA THR A 12 -9.99 -13.17 -5.30
C THR A 12 -9.76 -11.95 -6.18
N ARG A 13 -8.90 -12.06 -7.20
CA ARG A 13 -8.60 -10.97 -8.15
C ARG A 13 -9.11 -11.29 -9.54
N PRO A 14 -9.68 -10.30 -10.27
CA PRO A 14 -10.36 -10.50 -11.55
C PRO A 14 -9.39 -10.56 -12.74
N PHE A 15 -8.29 -11.31 -12.61
CA PHE A 15 -7.28 -11.46 -13.66
C PHE A 15 -7.09 -12.94 -13.99
N SER A 16 -6.80 -13.23 -15.27
CA SER A 16 -6.57 -14.60 -15.74
C SER A 16 -5.15 -15.09 -15.48
N THR A 17 -4.17 -14.17 -15.53
CA THR A 17 -2.74 -14.46 -15.31
C THR A 17 -2.11 -13.43 -14.38
N VAL A 18 -0.95 -13.79 -13.83
CA VAL A 18 -0.16 -12.90 -12.98
C VAL A 18 0.39 -11.72 -13.79
N GLU A 19 0.79 -11.99 -15.02
CA GLU A 19 1.30 -10.99 -15.96
C GLU A 19 0.23 -9.95 -16.27
N GLU A 20 -1.00 -10.37 -16.57
CA GLU A 20 -2.14 -9.46 -16.78
C GLU A 20 -2.41 -8.60 -15.54
N MET A 21 -2.37 -9.20 -14.36
CA MET A 21 -2.53 -8.46 -13.10
C MET A 21 -1.40 -7.42 -12.90
N ASP A 22 -0.16 -7.82 -13.11
CA ASP A 22 0.99 -6.93 -12.91
C ASP A 22 0.99 -5.77 -13.91
N GLU A 23 0.64 -6.02 -15.18
CA GLU A 23 0.46 -4.98 -16.21
C GLU A 23 -0.66 -3.99 -15.80
N ALA A 24 -1.81 -4.49 -15.39
CA ALA A 24 -2.92 -3.65 -14.93
C ALA A 24 -2.53 -2.80 -13.71
N LEU A 25 -1.79 -3.36 -12.74
CA LEU A 25 -1.30 -2.63 -11.59
C LEU A 25 -0.30 -1.53 -11.98
N ILE A 26 0.60 -1.77 -12.95
CA ILE A 26 1.54 -0.78 -13.46
C ILE A 26 0.79 0.36 -14.16
N ASP A 27 -0.14 0.03 -15.05
CA ASP A 27 -0.91 1.00 -15.82
C ASP A 27 -1.78 1.88 -14.90
N ASN A 28 -2.48 1.27 -13.96
CA ASN A 28 -3.30 1.98 -12.99
C ASN A 28 -2.44 2.89 -12.10
N TRP A 29 -1.29 2.40 -11.63
CA TRP A 29 -0.34 3.20 -10.86
C TRP A 29 0.11 4.43 -11.65
N ASN A 30 0.58 4.24 -12.87
CA ASN A 30 1.13 5.31 -13.69
C ASN A 30 0.05 6.28 -14.23
N SER A 31 -1.22 5.87 -14.23
CA SER A 31 -2.33 6.75 -14.61
C SER A 31 -2.57 7.86 -13.59
N VAL A 32 -2.22 7.65 -12.32
CA VAL A 32 -2.47 8.62 -11.22
C VAL A 32 -1.19 9.15 -10.58
N VAL A 33 -0.07 8.42 -10.67
CA VAL A 33 1.22 8.80 -10.07
C VAL A 33 2.14 9.41 -11.11
N LYS A 34 2.61 10.63 -10.86
CA LYS A 34 3.60 11.34 -11.70
C LYS A 34 5.03 11.06 -11.19
N PRO A 35 6.07 11.25 -12.03
CA PRO A 35 7.47 10.98 -11.63
C PRO A 35 7.95 11.73 -10.39
N GLY A 36 7.43 12.93 -10.11
CA GLY A 36 7.79 13.74 -8.94
C GLY A 36 7.02 13.42 -7.65
N ASP A 37 5.96 12.64 -7.74
CA ASP A 37 5.08 12.34 -6.61
C ASP A 37 5.77 11.43 -5.58
N LYS A 38 5.39 11.60 -4.30
CA LYS A 38 5.80 10.69 -3.22
C LYS A 38 4.74 9.62 -3.05
N VAL A 39 5.14 8.34 -3.11
CA VAL A 39 4.22 7.22 -2.96
C VAL A 39 4.63 6.36 -1.78
N TYR A 40 3.68 6.07 -0.89
CA TYR A 40 3.86 5.12 0.20
C TYR A 40 3.27 3.77 -0.20
N HIS A 41 4.13 2.76 -0.33
CA HIS A 41 3.72 1.37 -0.48
C HIS A 41 3.58 0.76 0.91
N LEU A 42 2.41 0.23 1.23
CA LEU A 42 2.13 -0.27 2.59
C LEU A 42 2.49 -1.76 2.79
N GLY A 43 3.56 -2.20 2.11
CA GLY A 43 4.16 -3.52 2.35
C GLY A 43 3.62 -4.66 1.48
N ASP A 44 4.25 -5.82 1.65
CA ASP A 44 4.01 -7.02 0.83
C ASP A 44 4.16 -6.72 -0.66
N VAL A 45 5.35 -6.19 -1.01
CA VAL A 45 5.64 -5.61 -2.33
C VAL A 45 5.55 -6.62 -3.44
N THR A 46 6.16 -7.80 -3.25
CA THR A 46 6.19 -8.86 -4.28
C THR A 46 6.25 -10.25 -3.65
N PHE A 47 5.56 -11.20 -4.30
CA PHE A 47 5.49 -12.61 -3.89
C PHE A 47 6.19 -13.56 -4.87
N GLY A 48 6.80 -13.03 -5.92
CA GLY A 48 7.51 -13.78 -6.94
C GLY A 48 9.03 -13.57 -6.90
N ASN A 49 9.64 -13.65 -8.08
CA ASN A 49 11.06 -13.39 -8.25
C ASN A 49 11.37 -11.91 -8.02
N LYS A 50 12.21 -11.63 -7.02
CA LYS A 50 12.52 -10.26 -6.57
C LYS A 50 13.30 -9.47 -7.62
N GLU A 51 14.25 -10.11 -8.30
CA GLU A 51 15.04 -9.49 -9.38
C GLU A 51 14.13 -9.13 -10.55
N ASN A 52 13.24 -10.03 -10.94
CA ASN A 52 12.23 -9.76 -11.97
C ASN A 52 11.31 -8.60 -11.57
N TYR A 53 10.90 -8.52 -10.30
CA TYR A 53 10.11 -7.39 -9.81
C TYR A 53 10.85 -6.07 -10.01
N ILE A 54 12.13 -5.98 -9.63
CA ILE A 54 12.90 -4.75 -9.78
C ILE A 54 13.04 -4.36 -11.26
N GLU A 55 13.44 -5.29 -12.12
CA GLU A 55 13.75 -4.99 -13.52
C GLU A 55 12.49 -4.70 -14.36
N ASN A 56 11.42 -5.45 -14.14
CA ASN A 56 10.26 -5.44 -15.03
C ASN A 56 9.02 -4.73 -14.44
N ILE A 57 9.01 -4.46 -13.14
CA ILE A 57 7.89 -3.81 -12.47
C ILE A 57 8.34 -2.51 -11.80
N HIS A 58 9.20 -2.59 -10.78
CA HIS A 58 9.57 -1.44 -9.94
C HIS A 58 10.12 -0.25 -10.75
N LYS A 59 10.96 -0.51 -11.73
CA LYS A 59 11.55 0.52 -12.60
C LYS A 59 10.52 1.22 -13.50
N LYS A 60 9.39 0.56 -13.78
CA LYS A 60 8.30 1.13 -14.58
C LYS A 60 7.33 1.99 -13.77
N LEU A 61 7.31 1.84 -12.44
CA LEU A 61 6.41 2.57 -11.56
C LEU A 61 6.92 4.00 -11.33
N ASN A 62 6.12 4.98 -11.69
CA ASN A 62 6.41 6.40 -11.45
C ASN A 62 6.49 6.73 -9.95
N GLY A 63 7.13 7.86 -9.65
CA GLY A 63 7.15 8.45 -8.32
C GLY A 63 8.32 8.02 -7.44
N LYS A 64 8.50 8.77 -6.36
CA LYS A 64 9.50 8.56 -5.32
C LYS A 64 8.92 7.61 -4.27
N LYS A 65 9.27 6.34 -4.38
CA LYS A 65 8.67 5.26 -3.62
C LYS A 65 9.25 5.15 -2.21
N ARG A 66 8.37 5.02 -1.22
CA ARG A 66 8.67 4.80 0.20
C ARG A 66 7.95 3.56 0.67
N LEU A 67 8.63 2.73 1.45
CA LEU A 67 8.11 1.46 1.93
C LEU A 67 7.73 1.52 3.41
N ILE A 68 6.51 1.13 3.71
CA ILE A 68 6.09 0.65 5.02
C ILE A 68 6.17 -0.87 4.95
N VAL A 69 7.03 -1.47 5.76
CA VAL A 69 7.38 -2.88 5.66
C VAL A 69 6.20 -3.80 5.96
N GLY A 70 5.94 -4.74 5.06
CA GLY A 70 5.01 -5.85 5.26
C GLY A 70 5.69 -7.09 5.83
N ASN A 71 4.88 -8.06 6.27
CA ASN A 71 5.40 -9.28 6.90
C ASN A 71 6.05 -10.27 5.91
N HIS A 72 5.80 -10.10 4.60
CA HIS A 72 6.43 -10.89 3.54
C HIS A 72 7.59 -10.17 2.85
N ASP A 73 7.91 -8.93 3.23
CA ASP A 73 8.97 -8.16 2.57
C ASP A 73 10.37 -8.60 2.99
N ASP A 74 11.22 -8.86 2.00
CA ASP A 74 12.67 -8.96 2.20
C ASP A 74 13.27 -7.55 2.26
N VAL A 75 13.33 -6.99 3.46
CA VAL A 75 13.79 -5.62 3.69
C VAL A 75 15.22 -5.41 3.22
N LYS A 76 16.11 -6.40 3.43
CA LYS A 76 17.51 -6.30 3.02
C LYS A 76 17.64 -6.16 1.50
N PHE A 77 16.81 -6.88 0.76
CA PHE A 77 16.79 -6.81 -0.69
C PHE A 77 16.13 -5.51 -1.20
N LEU A 78 14.98 -5.12 -0.61
CA LEU A 78 14.15 -4.03 -1.10
C LEU A 78 14.67 -2.64 -0.74
N ALA A 79 15.35 -2.48 0.40
CA ALA A 79 15.75 -1.17 0.93
C ALA A 79 16.51 -0.27 -0.08
N PRO A 80 17.44 -0.77 -0.91
CA PRO A 80 18.15 0.06 -1.87
C PRO A 80 17.28 0.70 -2.96
N TYR A 81 16.07 0.18 -3.18
CA TYR A 81 15.16 0.62 -4.24
C TYR A 81 14.09 1.60 -3.77
N PHE A 82 14.01 1.87 -2.47
CA PHE A 82 13.06 2.81 -1.88
C PHE A 82 13.79 4.00 -1.25
N GLU A 83 13.24 5.22 -1.40
CA GLU A 83 13.85 6.41 -0.77
C GLU A 83 13.86 6.35 0.77
N LYS A 84 12.86 5.69 1.34
CA LYS A 84 12.74 5.45 2.78
C LYS A 84 12.08 4.10 3.01
N VAL A 85 12.51 3.45 4.08
CA VAL A 85 11.91 2.21 4.61
C VAL A 85 11.60 2.43 6.07
N SER A 86 10.39 2.12 6.49
CA SER A 86 9.90 2.32 7.86
C SER A 86 8.88 1.24 8.22
N LEU A 87 8.65 1.03 9.52
CA LEU A 87 7.57 0.15 9.99
C LEU A 87 6.22 0.87 10.01
N TRP A 88 6.21 2.17 10.22
CA TRP A 88 5.03 3.04 10.14
C TRP A 88 5.40 4.45 9.71
N ARG A 89 4.41 5.24 9.33
CA ARG A 89 4.54 6.68 9.11
C ARG A 89 3.33 7.42 9.67
N MET A 90 3.58 8.34 10.57
CA MET A 90 2.57 9.25 11.11
C MET A 90 2.60 10.58 10.39
N PHE A 91 1.44 11.06 9.99
CA PHE A 91 1.19 12.42 9.51
C PHE A 91 0.27 13.11 10.51
N SER A 92 0.88 13.66 11.58
CA SER A 92 0.16 14.25 12.69
C SER A 92 -0.75 15.41 12.26
N ASP A 93 -0.27 16.23 11.31
CA ASP A 93 -1.02 17.39 10.79
C ASP A 93 -2.28 16.96 10.03
N TRP A 94 -2.34 15.72 9.59
CA TRP A 94 -3.45 15.15 8.83
C TRP A 94 -4.24 14.10 9.62
N GLY A 95 -3.80 13.77 10.82
CA GLY A 95 -4.43 12.74 11.62
C GLY A 95 -4.33 11.33 11.04
N LEU A 96 -3.26 11.03 10.27
CA LEU A 96 -3.10 9.73 9.61
C LEU A 96 -1.93 8.94 10.18
N LEU A 97 -2.15 7.65 10.41
CA LEU A 97 -1.11 6.66 10.71
C LEU A 97 -1.09 5.58 9.62
N LEU A 98 0.02 5.50 8.88
CA LEU A 98 0.22 4.45 7.88
C LEU A 98 0.96 3.26 8.48
N THR A 99 0.42 2.07 8.30
CA THR A 99 1.00 0.79 8.75
C THR A 99 0.74 -0.30 7.72
N HIS A 100 1.44 -1.43 7.81
CA HIS A 100 1.11 -2.59 6.98
C HIS A 100 -0.16 -3.29 7.48
N VAL A 101 -0.22 -3.58 8.78
CA VAL A 101 -1.37 -4.24 9.42
C VAL A 101 -2.24 -3.22 10.17
N PRO A 102 -3.55 -3.47 10.34
CA PRO A 102 -4.36 -2.64 11.23
C PRO A 102 -3.81 -2.72 12.66
N VAL A 103 -3.63 -1.55 13.30
CA VAL A 103 -3.13 -1.47 14.67
C VAL A 103 -4.27 -1.57 15.69
N HIS A 104 -3.95 -1.87 16.95
CA HIS A 104 -4.95 -1.87 18.01
C HIS A 104 -5.54 -0.46 18.22
N PRO A 105 -6.85 -0.30 18.44
CA PRO A 105 -7.50 1.01 18.59
C PRO A 105 -6.86 1.92 19.64
N SER A 106 -6.31 1.37 20.73
CA SER A 106 -5.66 2.14 21.78
C SER A 106 -4.38 2.88 21.33
N THR A 107 -3.85 2.56 20.14
CA THR A 107 -2.73 3.30 19.54
C THR A 107 -3.17 4.51 18.74
N LEU A 108 -4.48 4.64 18.46
CA LEU A 108 -5.08 5.72 17.69
C LEU A 108 -5.65 6.77 18.64
N GLY A 109 -4.77 7.65 19.14
CA GLY A 109 -5.18 8.81 19.92
C GLY A 109 -5.75 9.93 19.05
N GLU A 110 -6.08 11.05 19.69
CA GLU A 110 -6.46 12.27 18.99
C GLU A 110 -5.24 12.97 18.40
N SER A 111 -5.36 13.44 17.17
CA SER A 111 -4.35 14.31 16.57
C SER A 111 -4.33 15.65 17.28
N ARG A 112 -3.15 16.08 17.74
CA ARG A 112 -2.95 17.38 18.37
C ARG A 112 -3.20 18.55 17.43
N PHE A 113 -3.20 18.32 16.12
CA PHE A 113 -3.35 19.35 15.12
C PHE A 113 -4.78 19.45 14.60
N THR A 114 -5.47 18.33 14.42
CA THR A 114 -6.84 18.31 13.92
C THR A 114 -7.89 18.25 15.03
N GLY A 115 -7.51 17.79 16.22
CA GLY A 115 -8.45 17.53 17.33
C GLY A 115 -9.32 16.29 17.12
N ASN A 116 -9.21 15.63 15.97
CA ASN A 116 -9.97 14.43 15.63
C ASN A 116 -9.17 13.17 15.96
N GLN A 117 -9.87 12.05 16.11
CA GLN A 117 -9.24 10.76 16.24
C GLN A 117 -8.38 10.45 15.00
N MET A 118 -7.19 9.89 15.21
CA MET A 118 -6.31 9.47 14.12
C MET A 118 -6.88 8.28 13.37
N ILE A 119 -6.72 8.29 12.06
CA ILE A 119 -7.14 7.20 11.16
C ILE A 119 -5.94 6.31 10.85
N ASN A 120 -6.11 5.01 11.00
CA ASN A 120 -5.13 4.04 10.56
C ASN A 120 -5.38 3.65 9.09
N VAL A 121 -4.47 4.04 8.21
CA VAL A 121 -4.43 3.60 6.82
C VAL A 121 -3.53 2.37 6.74
N HIS A 122 -4.06 1.25 6.27
CA HIS A 122 -3.35 -0.02 6.33
C HIS A 122 -3.58 -0.91 5.10
N GLY A 123 -2.73 -1.92 4.95
CA GLY A 123 -2.82 -2.98 3.96
C GLY A 123 -3.18 -4.34 4.57
N HIS A 124 -2.50 -5.39 4.14
CA HIS A 124 -2.44 -6.76 4.68
C HIS A 124 -3.70 -7.61 4.54
N ILE A 125 -4.89 -7.08 4.82
CA ILE A 125 -6.12 -7.88 4.99
C ILE A 125 -6.84 -8.22 3.67
N HIS A 126 -6.28 -7.83 2.53
CA HIS A 126 -6.85 -8.07 1.19
C HIS A 126 -8.30 -7.57 1.07
N SER A 127 -9.23 -8.46 0.72
CA SER A 127 -10.67 -8.16 0.59
C SER A 127 -11.46 -8.26 1.90
N ASN A 128 -10.81 -8.65 3.02
CA ASN A 128 -11.48 -8.70 4.31
C ASN A 128 -11.79 -7.30 4.84
N PRO A 129 -12.87 -7.13 5.63
CA PRO A 129 -13.19 -5.84 6.22
C PRO A 129 -12.15 -5.42 7.26
N SER A 130 -11.92 -4.11 7.37
CA SER A 130 -11.16 -3.53 8.48
C SER A 130 -11.88 -3.76 9.82
N PRO A 131 -11.17 -3.69 10.95
CA PRO A 131 -11.81 -3.59 12.26
C PRO A 131 -12.80 -2.42 12.30
N GLU A 132 -13.79 -2.48 13.20
CA GLU A 132 -14.67 -1.33 13.46
C GLU A 132 -13.85 -0.16 14.03
N GLY A 133 -14.13 1.06 13.55
CA GLY A 133 -13.47 2.27 14.01
C GLY A 133 -12.75 3.05 12.90
N PRO A 134 -11.76 3.88 13.24
CA PRO A 134 -11.09 4.78 12.32
C PRO A 134 -10.02 4.07 11.50
N TYR A 135 -10.45 3.18 10.61
CA TYR A 135 -9.57 2.39 9.76
C TYR A 135 -9.91 2.58 8.28
N LYS A 136 -8.87 2.69 7.44
CA LYS A 136 -8.99 2.68 5.98
C LYS A 136 -8.06 1.63 5.40
N CYS A 137 -8.60 0.60 4.80
CA CYS A 137 -7.83 -0.39 4.07
C CYS A 137 -7.52 0.13 2.66
N VAL A 138 -6.24 0.04 2.27
CA VAL A 138 -5.75 0.37 0.92
C VAL A 138 -5.13 -0.84 0.23
N CYS A 139 -5.56 -2.05 0.58
CA CYS A 139 -5.26 -3.22 -0.24
C CYS A 139 -5.80 -3.02 -1.66
N VAL A 140 -5.08 -3.51 -2.64
CA VAL A 140 -5.41 -3.28 -4.07
C VAL A 140 -6.83 -3.68 -4.41
N GLU A 141 -7.36 -4.72 -3.77
CA GLU A 141 -8.74 -5.20 -3.94
C GLU A 141 -9.79 -4.17 -3.48
N GLN A 142 -9.44 -3.31 -2.52
CA GLN A 142 -10.37 -2.33 -1.92
C GLN A 142 -10.24 -0.92 -2.52
N ILE A 143 -9.24 -0.71 -3.36
CA ILE A 143 -8.96 0.59 -4.02
C ILE A 143 -8.97 0.47 -5.55
N ASN A 144 -9.71 -0.50 -6.07
CA ASN A 144 -9.83 -0.76 -7.50
C ASN A 144 -8.47 -0.84 -8.23
N TYR A 145 -7.49 -1.49 -7.60
CA TYR A 145 -6.13 -1.72 -8.13
C TYR A 145 -5.38 -0.43 -8.52
N THR A 146 -5.79 0.73 -7.97
CA THR A 146 -5.26 2.05 -8.32
C THR A 146 -4.81 2.78 -7.03
N PRO A 147 -3.62 3.38 -6.98
CA PRO A 147 -3.20 4.17 -5.82
C PRO A 147 -4.17 5.31 -5.50
N ILE A 148 -4.42 5.54 -4.21
CA ILE A 148 -5.30 6.62 -3.73
C ILE A 148 -4.45 7.85 -3.39
N ASN A 149 -4.94 9.03 -3.75
CA ASN A 149 -4.34 10.28 -3.31
C ASN A 149 -4.63 10.48 -1.82
N ILE A 150 -3.60 10.78 -1.04
CA ILE A 150 -3.72 11.00 0.41
C ILE A 150 -4.66 12.17 0.77
N GLU A 151 -4.85 13.15 -0.14
CA GLU A 151 -5.81 14.24 0.04
C GLU A 151 -7.27 13.73 0.01
N GLU A 152 -7.55 12.68 -0.76
CA GLU A 152 -8.88 12.04 -0.77
C GLU A 152 -9.17 11.37 0.57
N LEU A 153 -8.16 10.69 1.16
CA LEU A 153 -8.26 10.07 2.48
C LEU A 153 -8.56 11.07 3.61
N ARG A 154 -8.14 12.34 3.44
CA ARG A 154 -8.39 13.40 4.43
C ARG A 154 -9.80 13.94 4.38
N GLN A 155 -10.48 13.82 3.24
CA GLN A 155 -11.82 14.38 3.02
C GLN A 155 -12.95 13.44 3.45
N GLU A 156 -12.63 12.14 3.62
CA GLU A 156 -13.61 11.12 4.01
C GLU A 156 -13.98 11.16 5.52
N TRP A 157 -13.32 12.04 6.34
CA TRP A 157 -13.47 12.06 7.83
C TRP A 157 -13.64 13.46 8.41
#